data_a77f0eca6a227e60c248df7846670267
#
_entry.id   a77f0eca6a227e60c248df7846670267
#
_cell.length_a   1.000
_cell.length_b   1.000
_cell.length_c   1.000
_cell.angle_alpha   90.00
_cell.angle_beta   90.00
_cell.angle_gamma   90.00
#
_symmetry.space_group_name_H-M   'P 1'
#
loop_
_entity.id
_entity.type
_entity.pdbx_description
1 polymer ?
#
loop_
_entity_poly.entity_id
_entity_poly.type
_entity_poly.pdbx_seq_one_letter_code
_entity_poly.pdbx_strand_id
1 'polypeptide(L)'
;MIRNRLALALAIAAGMAGSFLYAQNTFTVKAFEERSEYNPMIFGAFLEHFDNQVYGGVFCPGSPLSDEDGFRKDVIEAVKELKVPIVRWPGGCFVSAYHWKDAVGPNRQAVWDKAWQVEDPNTFGTDEFVKWCRKVGCEPFICTNAGTGTMEEMSDWVEYCNQTKGKFARQRAENGHPEPFHVKYWSIGNENWGRHELGEKSIDEWGPLVTESAKLMLSADKDITLFAAATPNREWTYPLLKKAGYLLDYVSIHGYWVWHDTSKDPGTYLRCMMKTDSPETEIDKTISILREAGYGDRIKIAFDEWNLRGWYHPGIADLKKGYDYAARRENDFAYTYTMADAIFSACFLNTCLRHSEYVDIACVSPITNTRGPIFVHPEGIVRRTHFYTMKMYSNDLLPYVVPTVDMVETLSDGDASTKVLDILLTSDRDGKKYVCSVSNKHPEKAVPLTLDFKGMGMKVPKKVRARVLSGNSALDYNDIGDEHVKPYDTTLAVGNDGTVSIPAHSVTFLFFE
;
A
#
# COMPACT_ATOMS: atom_id res chain seq x y z
N MET A 1 -27.09 -32.35 61.72
CA MET A 1 -27.43 -31.96 60.28
C MET A 1 -26.70 -30.77 59.74
N ILE A 2 -25.76 -30.16 60.45
CA ILE A 2 -25.03 -28.92 59.96
C ILE A 2 -23.62 -29.27 59.43
N ARG A 3 -23.05 -30.42 59.79
CA ARG A 3 -21.69 -30.85 59.34
C ARG A 3 -21.62 -31.33 57.87
N ASN A 4 -22.72 -31.85 57.33
CA ASN A 4 -22.71 -32.35 55.95
C ASN A 4 -22.98 -31.31 54.86
N ARG A 5 -23.39 -30.08 55.24
CA ARG A 5 -23.57 -29.00 54.26
C ARG A 5 -22.29 -28.21 53.99
N LEU A 6 -21.33 -28.20 54.92
CA LEU A 6 -20.02 -27.57 54.71
C LEU A 6 -19.07 -28.39 53.81
N ALA A 7 -19.18 -29.72 53.87
CA ALA A 7 -18.36 -30.59 53.03
C ALA A 7 -18.78 -30.55 51.54
N LEU A 8 -20.08 -30.35 51.28
CA LEU A 8 -20.58 -30.24 49.90
C LEU A 8 -20.28 -28.86 49.28
N ALA A 9 -20.20 -27.81 50.08
CA ALA A 9 -19.82 -26.46 49.60
C ALA A 9 -18.32 -26.34 49.30
N LEU A 10 -17.46 -27.07 50.06
CA LEU A 10 -16.01 -27.11 49.76
C LEU A 10 -15.67 -28.02 48.55
N ALA A 11 -16.46 -29.05 48.27
CA ALA A 11 -16.28 -29.88 47.09
C ALA A 11 -16.70 -29.20 45.80
N ILE A 12 -17.69 -28.27 45.86
CA ILE A 12 -18.10 -27.44 44.70
C ILE A 12 -17.12 -26.30 44.47
N ALA A 13 -16.47 -25.77 45.50
CA ALA A 13 -15.43 -24.74 45.36
C ALA A 13 -14.08 -25.29 44.85
N ALA A 14 -13.78 -26.58 45.07
CA ALA A 14 -12.59 -27.24 44.54
C ALA A 14 -12.76 -27.76 43.10
N GLY A 15 -14.01 -27.90 42.62
CA GLY A 15 -14.32 -28.30 41.24
C GLY A 15 -14.42 -27.13 40.24
N MET A 16 -14.35 -25.89 40.73
CA MET A 16 -14.29 -24.65 39.90
C MET A 16 -12.90 -24.02 39.86
N ALA A 17 -11.84 -24.75 40.16
CA ALA A 17 -10.53 -24.46 39.59
C ALA A 17 -10.63 -24.84 38.11
N GLY A 18 -11.44 -24.04 37.39
CA GLY A 18 -11.58 -24.16 35.96
C GLY A 18 -10.19 -24.05 35.37
N SER A 19 -9.79 -25.06 34.64
CA SER A 19 -8.87 -24.90 33.54
C SER A 19 -9.29 -23.61 32.86
N PHE A 20 -8.54 -22.52 33.09
CA PHE A 20 -8.45 -21.43 32.14
C PHE A 20 -7.93 -22.12 30.88
N LEU A 21 -8.86 -22.54 30.02
CA LEU A 21 -8.55 -22.77 28.62
C LEU A 21 -7.91 -21.47 28.18
N TYR A 22 -6.59 -21.39 28.14
CA TYR A 22 -5.90 -20.41 27.39
C TYR A 22 -6.53 -20.49 25.99
N ALA A 23 -7.10 -19.40 25.51
CA ALA A 23 -7.60 -19.35 24.15
C ALA A 23 -6.41 -19.74 23.28
N GLN A 24 -6.48 -20.90 22.65
CA GLN A 24 -5.37 -21.46 21.90
C GLN A 24 -5.44 -20.82 20.52
N ASN A 25 -4.48 -19.95 20.18
CA ASN A 25 -4.40 -19.41 18.84
C ASN A 25 -4.31 -20.57 17.85
N THR A 26 -5.32 -20.70 16.99
CA THR A 26 -5.44 -21.81 16.05
C THR A 26 -5.66 -21.27 14.65
N PHE A 27 -4.92 -21.81 13.70
CA PHE A 27 -5.02 -21.54 12.30
C PHE A 27 -5.41 -22.82 11.56
N THR A 28 -6.59 -22.80 10.95
CA THR A 28 -7.17 -23.96 10.26
C THR A 28 -7.32 -23.66 8.78
N VAL A 29 -6.80 -24.51 7.93
CA VAL A 29 -6.94 -24.40 6.48
C VAL A 29 -8.26 -25.04 6.06
N LYS A 30 -9.06 -24.30 5.28
CA LYS A 30 -10.26 -24.78 4.61
C LYS A 30 -9.93 -25.64 3.39
N ALA A 31 -10.92 -26.03 2.62
CA ALA A 31 -10.73 -26.81 1.41
C ALA A 31 -9.82 -26.08 0.39
N PHE A 32 -8.84 -26.79 -0.13
CA PHE A 32 -7.85 -26.27 -1.09
C PHE A 32 -8.48 -25.79 -2.41
N GLU A 33 -9.63 -26.33 -2.77
CA GLU A 33 -10.32 -26.07 -4.04
C GLU A 33 -10.86 -24.64 -4.18
N GLU A 34 -11.00 -23.90 -3.07
CA GLU A 34 -11.56 -22.54 -3.06
C GLU A 34 -10.50 -21.42 -3.22
N ARG A 35 -9.25 -21.75 -3.55
CA ARG A 35 -8.16 -20.78 -3.69
C ARG A 35 -8.35 -19.81 -4.85
N SER A 36 -7.83 -18.59 -4.73
CA SER A 36 -7.86 -17.53 -5.74
C SER A 36 -6.46 -17.06 -6.12
N GLU A 37 -6.23 -16.87 -7.43
CA GLU A 37 -5.00 -16.23 -7.91
C GLU A 37 -5.11 -14.71 -7.68
N TYR A 38 -4.09 -14.11 -7.07
CA TYR A 38 -4.06 -12.68 -6.87
C TYR A 38 -3.28 -11.94 -7.96
N ASN A 39 -3.63 -10.68 -8.20
CA ASN A 39 -2.91 -9.83 -9.12
C ASN A 39 -1.63 -9.27 -8.44
N PRO A 40 -0.40 -9.50 -8.98
CA PRO A 40 0.81 -8.94 -8.39
C PRO A 40 0.87 -7.41 -8.38
N MET A 41 -0.01 -6.70 -9.09
CA MET A 41 -0.14 -5.23 -9.02
C MET A 41 -0.49 -4.72 -7.60
N ILE A 42 -0.87 -5.59 -6.67
CA ILE A 42 -1.01 -5.29 -5.23
C ILE A 42 0.33 -4.82 -4.60
N PHE A 43 1.48 -5.14 -5.20
CA PHE A 43 2.80 -4.69 -4.74
C PHE A 43 3.27 -3.41 -5.43
N GLY A 44 2.35 -2.58 -5.89
CA GLY A 44 2.61 -1.32 -6.55
C GLY A 44 3.17 -0.23 -5.64
N ALA A 45 3.53 0.88 -6.25
CA ALA A 45 4.11 2.03 -5.59
C ALA A 45 3.53 3.35 -6.11
N PHE A 46 3.76 4.40 -5.33
CA PHE A 46 3.35 5.76 -5.65
C PHE A 46 4.55 6.71 -5.61
N LEU A 47 4.57 7.67 -6.51
CA LEU A 47 5.60 8.69 -6.63
C LEU A 47 4.95 10.04 -6.91
N GLU A 48 5.30 11.05 -6.12
CA GLU A 48 4.74 12.40 -6.23
C GLU A 48 5.83 13.47 -6.28
N HIS A 49 5.56 14.58 -6.97
CA HIS A 49 6.37 15.79 -6.93
C HIS A 49 6.17 16.55 -5.61
N PHE A 50 6.51 15.88 -4.51
CA PHE A 50 6.41 16.41 -3.15
C PHE A 50 7.67 16.08 -2.36
N ASP A 51 8.19 17.06 -1.61
CA ASP A 51 9.48 16.94 -0.92
C ASP A 51 10.58 16.38 -1.86
N ASN A 52 11.36 15.44 -1.38
CA ASN A 52 12.46 14.83 -2.12
C ASN A 52 12.09 13.46 -2.72
N GLN A 53 10.84 13.24 -3.12
CA GLN A 53 10.46 11.95 -3.71
C GLN A 53 10.98 11.83 -5.14
N VAL A 54 10.75 12.86 -5.96
CA VAL A 54 11.26 12.94 -7.34
C VAL A 54 12.65 13.57 -7.33
N TYR A 55 12.74 14.87 -7.09
CA TYR A 55 14.00 15.61 -7.07
C TYR A 55 14.78 15.32 -5.77
N GLY A 56 16.00 14.74 -5.92
CA GLY A 56 16.78 14.25 -4.78
C GLY A 56 16.39 12.85 -4.28
N GLY A 57 15.31 12.30 -4.82
CA GLY A 57 14.86 10.93 -4.64
C GLY A 57 15.19 10.06 -5.85
N VAL A 58 14.19 9.77 -6.71
CA VAL A 58 14.40 8.95 -7.92
C VAL A 58 15.23 9.65 -8.98
N PHE A 59 15.20 10.99 -9.02
CA PHE A 59 15.86 11.83 -10.02
C PHE A 59 16.78 12.86 -9.35
N CYS A 60 18.07 12.74 -9.61
CA CYS A 60 19.11 13.61 -9.03
C CYS A 60 20.25 13.81 -10.02
N PRO A 61 20.05 14.62 -11.09
CA PRO A 61 21.09 14.89 -12.07
C PRO A 61 22.36 15.46 -11.42
N GLY A 62 23.52 14.95 -11.84
CA GLY A 62 24.82 15.38 -11.30
C GLY A 62 25.25 14.63 -10.02
N SER A 63 24.42 13.80 -9.43
CA SER A 63 24.85 12.90 -8.36
C SER A 63 25.77 11.79 -8.92
N PRO A 64 26.86 11.41 -8.23
CA PRO A 64 27.71 10.28 -8.62
C PRO A 64 26.96 8.93 -8.57
N LEU A 65 25.84 8.87 -7.86
CA LEU A 65 24.96 7.70 -7.75
C LEU A 65 23.90 7.65 -8.88
N SER A 66 23.79 8.71 -9.69
CA SER A 66 22.88 8.75 -10.83
C SER A 66 23.52 8.22 -12.11
N ASP A 67 22.67 7.78 -13.04
CA ASP A 67 23.07 7.44 -14.40
C ASP A 67 23.12 8.71 -15.29
N GLU A 68 23.39 8.51 -16.59
CA GLU A 68 23.46 9.58 -17.60
C GLU A 68 22.13 10.31 -17.80
N ASP A 69 21.00 9.71 -17.44
CA ASP A 69 19.67 10.29 -17.51
C ASP A 69 19.28 11.04 -16.23
N GLY A 70 20.13 11.01 -15.19
CA GLY A 70 19.90 11.63 -13.90
C GLY A 70 19.13 10.77 -12.90
N PHE A 71 18.84 9.51 -13.20
CA PHE A 71 18.13 8.61 -12.30
C PHE A 71 19.08 7.95 -11.30
N ARG A 72 18.70 7.92 -10.02
CA ARG A 72 19.45 7.25 -8.95
C ARG A 72 19.48 5.74 -9.18
N LYS A 73 20.68 5.21 -9.45
CA LYS A 73 20.90 3.77 -9.71
C LYS A 73 20.58 2.91 -8.49
N ASP A 74 20.97 3.36 -7.32
CA ASP A 74 20.69 2.67 -6.05
C ASP A 74 19.19 2.59 -5.74
N VAL A 75 18.42 3.64 -6.07
CA VAL A 75 16.95 3.63 -5.96
C VAL A 75 16.33 2.66 -6.97
N ILE A 76 16.77 2.70 -8.25
CA ILE A 76 16.29 1.76 -9.28
C ILE A 76 16.50 0.32 -8.82
N GLU A 77 17.70 -0.03 -8.31
CA GLU A 77 17.98 -1.39 -7.84
C GLU A 77 17.13 -1.76 -6.63
N ALA A 78 16.90 -0.84 -5.69
CA ALA A 78 16.03 -1.10 -4.54
C ALA A 78 14.57 -1.34 -4.97
N VAL A 79 14.06 -0.57 -5.94
CA VAL A 79 12.68 -0.75 -6.46
C VAL A 79 12.56 -2.06 -7.24
N LYS A 80 13.59 -2.46 -8.01
CA LYS A 80 13.67 -3.80 -8.63
C LYS A 80 13.70 -4.93 -7.61
N GLU A 81 14.43 -4.74 -6.50
CA GLU A 81 14.50 -5.70 -5.40
C GLU A 81 13.12 -5.96 -4.77
N LEU A 82 12.26 -4.93 -4.74
CA LEU A 82 10.86 -5.03 -4.34
C LEU A 82 9.96 -5.65 -5.42
N LYS A 83 10.44 -5.85 -6.65
CA LYS A 83 9.63 -6.29 -7.81
C LYS A 83 8.37 -5.45 -8.00
N VAL A 84 8.48 -4.13 -7.82
CA VAL A 84 7.35 -3.22 -7.99
C VAL A 84 6.79 -3.34 -9.41
N PRO A 85 5.52 -3.73 -9.59
CA PRO A 85 4.96 -3.99 -10.92
C PRO A 85 4.36 -2.76 -11.59
N ILE A 86 3.97 -1.75 -10.81
CA ILE A 86 3.27 -0.55 -11.26
C ILE A 86 3.62 0.63 -10.36
N VAL A 87 3.77 1.83 -10.94
CA VAL A 87 4.02 3.07 -10.18
C VAL A 87 3.03 4.13 -10.62
N ARG A 88 2.27 4.67 -9.66
CA ARG A 88 1.35 5.79 -9.85
C ARG A 88 2.10 7.12 -9.73
N TRP A 89 1.88 8.04 -10.70
CA TRP A 89 2.53 9.35 -10.82
C TRP A 89 1.58 10.33 -11.56
N PRO A 90 1.68 11.66 -11.49
CA PRO A 90 2.71 12.51 -10.85
C PRO A 90 2.41 12.80 -9.39
N GLY A 91 1.35 12.25 -8.85
CA GLY A 91 1.01 12.47 -7.47
C GLY A 91 -0.44 12.22 -7.16
N GLY A 92 -0.71 12.51 -6.01
CA GLY A 92 -1.63 12.99 -5.06
C GLY A 92 -2.05 14.42 -5.34
N CYS A 93 -1.97 15.29 -4.31
CA CYS A 93 -2.39 16.69 -4.45
C CYS A 93 -1.65 17.46 -5.54
N PHE A 94 -0.41 17.11 -5.86
CA PHE A 94 0.36 17.74 -6.92
C PHE A 94 -0.38 17.72 -8.26
N VAL A 95 -1.02 16.61 -8.62
CA VAL A 95 -1.68 16.50 -9.93
C VAL A 95 -2.79 17.51 -10.12
N SER A 96 -3.44 17.97 -9.06
CA SER A 96 -4.57 18.92 -9.13
C SER A 96 -4.18 20.33 -9.64
N ALA A 97 -2.87 20.62 -9.67
CA ALA A 97 -2.32 21.85 -10.25
C ALA A 97 -1.29 21.61 -11.38
N TYR A 98 -1.02 20.37 -11.73
CA TYR A 98 0.00 19.99 -12.71
C TYR A 98 -0.54 19.98 -14.14
N HIS A 99 0.15 20.70 -15.03
CA HIS A 99 -0.12 20.72 -16.46
C HIS A 99 1.00 19.99 -17.20
N TRP A 100 0.75 18.76 -17.63
CA TRP A 100 1.76 17.87 -18.21
C TRP A 100 2.50 18.47 -19.42
N LYS A 101 1.84 19.36 -20.16
CA LYS A 101 2.40 20.04 -21.33
C LYS A 101 3.59 20.94 -20.98
N ASP A 102 3.67 21.43 -19.75
CA ASP A 102 4.75 22.29 -19.27
C ASP A 102 6.03 21.50 -18.95
N ALA A 103 5.90 20.19 -18.79
CA ALA A 103 6.98 19.28 -18.39
C ALA A 103 7.42 18.30 -19.49
N VAL A 104 7.15 18.60 -20.75
CA VAL A 104 7.62 17.81 -21.91
C VAL A 104 8.35 18.69 -22.91
N GLY A 105 9.27 18.09 -23.67
CA GLY A 105 10.06 18.78 -24.68
C GLY A 105 11.22 19.63 -24.11
N PRO A 106 11.90 20.42 -24.96
CA PRO A 106 13.15 21.08 -24.60
C PRO A 106 12.98 22.45 -23.89
N ASN A 107 11.81 23.09 -23.98
CA ASN A 107 11.56 24.47 -23.52
C ASN A 107 10.73 24.49 -22.22
N ARG A 108 11.09 23.68 -21.26
CA ARG A 108 10.40 23.59 -19.97
C ARG A 108 10.72 24.81 -19.11
N GLN A 109 9.71 25.26 -18.35
CA GLN A 109 9.85 26.36 -17.40
C GLN A 109 9.50 25.87 -16.02
N ALA A 110 10.22 26.36 -15.01
CA ALA A 110 9.84 26.15 -13.63
C ALA A 110 8.47 26.80 -13.36
N VAL A 111 7.64 26.11 -12.58
CA VAL A 111 6.31 26.58 -12.20
C VAL A 111 6.17 26.65 -10.68
N TRP A 112 5.32 27.55 -10.21
CA TRP A 112 4.90 27.54 -8.82
C TRP A 112 3.78 26.51 -8.64
N ASP A 113 4.10 25.38 -8.04
CA ASP A 113 3.07 24.40 -7.65
C ASP A 113 2.18 24.97 -6.53
N LYS A 114 0.89 25.02 -6.80
CA LYS A 114 -0.10 25.65 -5.89
C LYS A 114 -0.57 24.66 -4.83
N ALA A 115 -0.49 23.36 -5.09
CA ALA A 115 -0.90 22.35 -4.14
C ALA A 115 0.10 22.27 -2.97
N TRP A 116 1.38 22.16 -3.28
CA TRP A 116 2.45 22.04 -2.29
C TRP A 116 3.17 23.33 -1.98
N GLN A 117 2.86 24.43 -2.71
CA GLN A 117 3.45 25.76 -2.54
C GLN A 117 4.99 25.72 -2.61
N VAL A 118 5.48 25.09 -3.67
CA VAL A 118 6.91 24.99 -4.00
C VAL A 118 7.14 25.33 -5.46
N GLU A 119 8.36 25.72 -5.80
CA GLU A 119 8.78 25.81 -7.20
C GLU A 119 9.15 24.41 -7.71
N ASP A 120 8.46 23.94 -8.75
CA ASP A 120 8.80 22.72 -9.48
C ASP A 120 9.60 23.09 -10.73
N PRO A 121 10.80 22.54 -10.91
CA PRO A 121 11.64 22.88 -12.08
C PRO A 121 11.14 22.25 -13.39
N ASN A 122 10.13 21.39 -13.37
CA ASN A 122 9.59 20.66 -14.52
C ASN A 122 10.63 19.83 -15.32
N THR A 123 11.74 19.46 -14.69
CA THR A 123 12.79 18.68 -15.36
C THR A 123 12.57 17.18 -15.34
N PHE A 124 11.55 16.73 -14.61
CA PHE A 124 11.05 15.36 -14.61
C PHE A 124 9.56 15.38 -14.98
N GLY A 125 9.25 14.94 -16.18
CA GLY A 125 7.88 14.91 -16.72
C GLY A 125 7.52 13.52 -17.24
N THR A 126 6.58 13.48 -18.18
CA THR A 126 6.07 12.22 -18.76
C THR A 126 7.20 11.36 -19.36
N ASP A 127 8.11 11.99 -20.11
CA ASP A 127 9.18 11.29 -20.84
C ASP A 127 10.15 10.63 -19.87
N GLU A 128 10.56 11.34 -18.82
CA GLU A 128 11.45 10.83 -17.77
C GLU A 128 10.76 9.77 -16.94
N PHE A 129 9.50 9.98 -16.56
CA PHE A 129 8.75 9.00 -15.78
C PHE A 129 8.60 7.67 -16.51
N VAL A 130 8.17 7.70 -17.77
CA VAL A 130 8.03 6.47 -18.56
C VAL A 130 9.40 5.79 -18.76
N LYS A 131 10.45 6.56 -19.05
CA LYS A 131 11.80 6.04 -19.18
C LYS A 131 12.29 5.38 -17.89
N TRP A 132 12.03 6.01 -16.73
CA TRP A 132 12.36 5.47 -15.43
C TRP A 132 11.60 4.15 -15.17
N CYS A 133 10.29 4.11 -15.43
CA CYS A 133 9.50 2.88 -15.31
C CYS A 133 10.07 1.74 -16.16
N ARG A 134 10.49 2.02 -17.41
CA ARG A 134 11.11 1.00 -18.29
C ARG A 134 12.47 0.53 -17.74
N LYS A 135 13.26 1.40 -17.11
CA LYS A 135 14.51 1.01 -16.43
C LYS A 135 14.27 0.14 -15.20
N VAL A 136 13.23 0.42 -14.44
CA VAL A 136 12.80 -0.38 -13.29
C VAL A 136 12.20 -1.71 -13.75
N GLY A 137 11.44 -1.71 -14.85
CA GLY A 137 10.67 -2.86 -15.35
C GLY A 137 9.24 -2.91 -14.79
N CYS A 138 8.64 -1.75 -14.54
CA CYS A 138 7.27 -1.61 -14.05
C CYS A 138 6.37 -0.87 -15.04
N GLU A 139 5.06 -0.98 -14.87
CA GLU A 139 4.07 -0.24 -15.65
C GLU A 139 3.88 1.18 -15.10
N PRO A 140 3.85 2.20 -15.99
CA PRO A 140 3.45 3.54 -15.62
C PRO A 140 1.94 3.61 -15.39
N PHE A 141 1.54 4.26 -14.30
CA PHE A 141 0.15 4.58 -13.97
C PHE A 141 0.05 6.09 -13.80
N ILE A 142 -0.64 6.75 -14.73
CA ILE A 142 -0.74 8.22 -14.76
C ILE A 142 -2.06 8.68 -14.14
N CYS A 143 -1.96 9.58 -13.16
CA CYS A 143 -3.07 10.32 -12.60
C CYS A 143 -3.23 11.66 -13.35
N THR A 144 -4.47 12.02 -13.75
CA THR A 144 -4.73 13.22 -14.54
C THR A 144 -5.32 14.35 -13.72
N ASN A 145 -5.08 15.60 -14.14
CA ASN A 145 -5.49 16.81 -13.43
C ASN A 145 -6.99 17.09 -13.57
N ALA A 146 -7.78 16.72 -12.56
CA ALA A 146 -9.20 17.08 -12.45
C ALA A 146 -9.44 18.33 -11.57
N GLY A 147 -8.38 18.96 -11.07
CA GLY A 147 -8.45 20.19 -10.27
C GLY A 147 -8.53 21.43 -11.17
N THR A 148 -7.40 21.84 -11.69
CA THR A 148 -7.24 23.03 -12.56
C THR A 148 -7.19 22.70 -14.05
N GLY A 149 -6.98 21.42 -14.41
CA GLY A 149 -6.94 20.94 -15.79
C GLY A 149 -8.32 20.81 -16.44
N THR A 150 -8.32 20.43 -17.71
CA THR A 150 -9.53 20.22 -18.52
C THR A 150 -9.66 18.77 -18.95
N MET A 151 -10.88 18.34 -19.26
CA MET A 151 -11.16 17.03 -19.83
C MET A 151 -10.39 16.79 -21.14
N GLU A 152 -10.23 17.85 -21.95
CA GLU A 152 -9.44 17.79 -23.18
C GLU A 152 -7.95 17.58 -22.88
N GLU A 153 -7.40 18.25 -21.86
CA GLU A 153 -6.00 18.08 -21.45
C GLU A 153 -5.70 16.64 -20.99
N MET A 154 -6.65 15.98 -20.31
CA MET A 154 -6.51 14.57 -19.95
C MET A 154 -6.44 13.66 -21.19
N SER A 155 -7.32 13.88 -22.15
CA SER A 155 -7.36 13.15 -23.43
C SER A 155 -6.12 13.44 -24.29
N ASP A 156 -5.66 14.70 -24.34
CA ASP A 156 -4.43 15.10 -25.02
C ASP A 156 -3.20 14.34 -24.46
N TRP A 157 -3.20 14.08 -23.16
CA TRP A 157 -2.12 13.32 -22.52
C TRP A 157 -2.11 11.86 -22.94
N VAL A 158 -3.29 11.24 -23.06
CA VAL A 158 -3.43 9.89 -23.63
C VAL A 158 -2.96 9.89 -25.10
N GLU A 159 -3.34 10.90 -25.91
CA GLU A 159 -2.85 11.04 -27.28
C GLU A 159 -1.32 11.14 -27.34
N TYR A 160 -0.72 11.98 -26.48
CA TYR A 160 0.73 12.11 -26.38
C TYR A 160 1.42 10.77 -26.10
N CYS A 161 0.89 10.01 -25.16
CA CYS A 161 1.51 8.75 -24.75
C CYS A 161 1.28 7.59 -25.75
N ASN A 162 0.10 7.50 -26.35
CA ASN A 162 -0.34 6.24 -26.96
C ASN A 162 -0.59 6.32 -28.46
N GLN A 163 -0.83 7.54 -29.03
CA GLN A 163 -1.18 7.62 -30.43
C GLN A 163 0.04 7.70 -31.37
N THR A 164 -0.14 7.22 -32.59
CA THR A 164 0.86 7.30 -33.68
C THR A 164 0.62 8.50 -34.60
N LYS A 165 -0.55 9.14 -34.50
CA LYS A 165 -1.00 10.26 -35.33
C LYS A 165 -1.67 11.29 -34.44
N GLY A 166 -1.77 12.51 -34.92
CA GLY A 166 -2.36 13.62 -34.19
C GLY A 166 -1.31 14.65 -33.80
N LYS A 167 -1.76 15.71 -33.13
CA LYS A 167 -0.92 16.85 -32.73
C LYS A 167 0.11 16.41 -31.68
N PHE A 168 -0.36 15.74 -30.64
CA PHE A 168 0.48 15.39 -29.49
C PHE A 168 1.35 14.17 -29.75
N ALA A 169 0.91 13.23 -30.59
CA ALA A 169 1.77 12.15 -31.09
C ALA A 169 2.99 12.70 -31.89
N ARG A 170 2.77 13.74 -32.74
CA ARG A 170 3.87 14.43 -33.42
C ARG A 170 4.78 15.18 -32.46
N GLN A 171 4.20 15.87 -31.47
CA GLN A 171 4.98 16.54 -30.43
C GLN A 171 5.87 15.57 -29.66
N ARG A 172 5.36 14.39 -29.28
CA ARG A 172 6.18 13.32 -28.66
C ARG A 172 7.36 12.93 -29.57
N ALA A 173 7.08 12.72 -30.86
CA ALA A 173 8.12 12.35 -31.82
C ALA A 173 9.19 13.46 -31.97
N GLU A 174 8.77 14.73 -32.02
CA GLU A 174 9.65 15.91 -32.05
C GLU A 174 10.48 16.03 -30.76
N ASN A 175 9.94 15.60 -29.63
CA ASN A 175 10.65 15.51 -28.34
C ASN A 175 11.65 14.32 -28.27
N GLY A 176 11.80 13.55 -29.35
CA GLY A 176 12.77 12.45 -29.44
C GLY A 176 12.18 11.07 -29.19
N HIS A 177 10.86 10.96 -29.06
CA HIS A 177 10.15 9.70 -28.78
C HIS A 177 9.17 9.36 -29.92
N PRO A 178 9.65 8.84 -31.09
CA PRO A 178 8.80 8.58 -32.24
C PRO A 178 7.75 7.49 -31.98
N GLU A 179 8.10 6.47 -31.17
CA GLU A 179 7.21 5.37 -30.85
C GLU A 179 6.30 5.71 -29.66
N PRO A 180 5.04 5.22 -29.64
CA PRO A 180 4.15 5.34 -28.50
C PRO A 180 4.72 4.76 -27.21
N PHE A 181 4.41 5.36 -26.09
CA PHE A 181 4.80 4.85 -24.77
C PHE A 181 3.94 3.68 -24.30
N HIS A 182 2.73 3.53 -24.86
CA HIS A 182 1.76 2.50 -24.48
C HIS A 182 1.44 2.49 -22.98
N VAL A 183 1.11 3.67 -22.44
CA VAL A 183 0.66 3.81 -21.06
C VAL A 183 -0.76 3.27 -20.94
N LYS A 184 -0.93 2.22 -20.16
CA LYS A 184 -2.20 1.52 -20.03
C LYS A 184 -3.10 2.08 -18.92
N TYR A 185 -2.55 2.49 -17.80
CA TYR A 185 -3.28 2.80 -16.56
C TYR A 185 -3.43 4.30 -16.37
N TRP A 186 -4.68 4.78 -16.22
CA TRP A 186 -5.01 6.21 -16.16
C TRP A 186 -6.07 6.50 -15.11
N SER A 187 -5.76 7.36 -14.12
CA SER A 187 -6.74 7.83 -13.15
C SER A 187 -7.27 9.21 -13.52
N ILE A 188 -8.59 9.39 -13.39
CA ILE A 188 -9.25 10.68 -13.49
C ILE A 188 -9.29 11.27 -12.08
N GLY A 189 -8.47 12.31 -11.86
CA GLY A 189 -8.38 13.05 -10.62
C GLY A 189 -7.73 12.32 -9.45
N ASN A 190 -7.54 13.09 -8.38
CA ASN A 190 -7.00 12.67 -7.09
C ASN A 190 -7.82 13.29 -5.97
N GLU A 191 -8.40 12.47 -5.08
CA GLU A 191 -9.09 12.91 -3.85
C GLU A 191 -10.04 14.12 -4.01
N ASN A 192 -10.64 14.31 -5.18
CA ASN A 192 -11.48 15.48 -5.48
C ASN A 192 -12.70 15.63 -4.56
N TRP A 193 -12.92 14.66 -3.68
CA TRP A 193 -13.88 14.69 -2.57
C TRP A 193 -13.37 15.48 -1.35
N GLY A 194 -12.09 15.76 -1.25
CA GLY A 194 -11.44 16.29 -0.07
C GLY A 194 -11.26 17.80 -0.09
N ARG A 195 -11.59 18.49 1.02
CA ARG A 195 -11.37 19.94 1.17
C ARG A 195 -9.90 20.37 1.14
N HIS A 196 -9.00 19.43 1.28
CA HIS A 196 -7.55 19.66 1.18
C HIS A 196 -7.08 19.73 -0.27
N GLU A 197 -7.90 19.26 -1.23
CA GLU A 197 -7.54 19.26 -2.63
C GLU A 197 -7.84 20.60 -3.33
N LEU A 198 -6.93 21.00 -4.20
CA LEU A 198 -7.23 22.04 -5.19
C LEU A 198 -8.22 21.48 -6.20
N GLY A 199 -9.33 22.20 -6.40
CA GLY A 199 -10.38 21.72 -7.28
C GLY A 199 -11.25 20.64 -6.67
N GLU A 200 -11.46 20.68 -5.32
CA GLU A 200 -12.55 19.95 -4.66
C GLU A 200 -13.83 20.04 -5.48
N LYS A 201 -14.54 18.94 -5.60
CA LYS A 201 -15.80 18.84 -6.34
C LYS A 201 -16.93 18.44 -5.40
N SER A 202 -18.12 18.90 -5.69
CA SER A 202 -19.33 18.24 -5.19
C SER A 202 -19.57 16.95 -5.98
N ILE A 203 -20.37 16.04 -5.42
CA ILE A 203 -20.73 14.82 -6.14
C ILE A 203 -21.55 15.09 -7.41
N ASP A 204 -22.31 16.18 -7.44
CA ASP A 204 -23.09 16.60 -8.61
C ASP A 204 -22.19 17.07 -9.77
N GLU A 205 -20.99 17.58 -9.46
CA GLU A 205 -19.97 17.96 -10.45
C GLU A 205 -19.09 16.77 -10.84
N TRP A 206 -18.77 15.90 -9.88
CA TRP A 206 -17.78 14.83 -10.08
C TRP A 206 -18.23 13.78 -11.09
N GLY A 207 -19.43 13.23 -10.93
CA GLY A 207 -19.95 12.22 -11.84
C GLY A 207 -19.99 12.65 -13.31
N PRO A 208 -20.53 13.84 -13.67
CA PRO A 208 -20.48 14.38 -15.03
C PRO A 208 -19.06 14.59 -15.55
N LEU A 209 -18.15 15.18 -14.75
CA LEU A 209 -16.75 15.40 -15.14
C LEU A 209 -16.05 14.09 -15.47
N VAL A 210 -16.16 13.06 -14.61
CA VAL A 210 -15.58 11.73 -14.85
C VAL A 210 -16.14 11.11 -16.11
N THR A 211 -17.47 11.21 -16.34
CA THR A 211 -18.11 10.64 -17.52
C THR A 211 -17.57 11.24 -18.82
N GLU A 212 -17.47 12.56 -18.91
CA GLU A 212 -17.02 13.20 -20.15
C GLU A 212 -15.50 13.10 -20.33
N SER A 213 -14.71 13.14 -19.24
CA SER A 213 -13.27 12.85 -19.29
C SER A 213 -12.99 11.44 -19.79
N ALA A 214 -13.70 10.43 -19.24
CA ALA A 214 -13.56 9.05 -19.67
C ALA A 214 -13.87 8.85 -21.16
N LYS A 215 -14.94 9.48 -21.67
CA LYS A 215 -15.30 9.39 -23.10
C LYS A 215 -14.19 9.99 -23.99
N LEU A 216 -13.65 11.16 -23.62
CA LEU A 216 -12.57 11.79 -24.37
C LEU A 216 -11.29 10.95 -24.33
N MET A 217 -10.89 10.46 -23.16
CA MET A 217 -9.69 9.63 -23.01
C MET A 217 -9.83 8.31 -23.80
N LEU A 218 -10.97 7.62 -23.71
CA LEU A 218 -11.27 6.40 -24.50
C LEU A 218 -11.37 6.69 -26.01
N SER A 219 -11.73 7.90 -26.41
CA SER A 219 -11.71 8.30 -27.82
C SER A 219 -10.29 8.52 -28.34
N ALA A 220 -9.34 8.87 -27.45
CA ALA A 220 -7.93 8.93 -27.78
C ALA A 220 -7.30 7.52 -27.84
N ASP A 221 -7.63 6.65 -26.88
CA ASP A 221 -7.20 5.24 -26.89
C ASP A 221 -8.23 4.39 -26.15
N LYS A 222 -8.90 3.49 -26.86
CA LYS A 222 -9.96 2.62 -26.31
C LYS A 222 -9.45 1.47 -25.43
N ASP A 223 -8.14 1.19 -25.49
CA ASP A 223 -7.52 0.03 -24.84
C ASP A 223 -6.87 0.41 -23.49
N ILE A 224 -7.05 1.66 -23.03
CA ILE A 224 -6.61 2.11 -21.71
C ILE A 224 -7.52 1.58 -20.59
N THR A 225 -6.96 1.46 -19.41
CA THR A 225 -7.66 1.08 -18.18
C THR A 225 -7.93 2.33 -17.36
N LEU A 226 -9.20 2.59 -17.04
CA LEU A 226 -9.64 3.83 -16.40
C LEU A 226 -10.00 3.66 -14.93
N PHE A 227 -9.49 4.59 -14.14
CA PHE A 227 -9.77 4.76 -12.73
C PHE A 227 -10.43 6.11 -12.48
N ALA A 228 -11.16 6.23 -11.38
CA ALA A 228 -11.63 7.52 -10.91
C ALA A 228 -11.51 7.61 -9.38
N ALA A 229 -11.15 8.81 -8.89
CA ALA A 229 -11.06 9.07 -7.46
C ALA A 229 -12.41 8.81 -6.77
N ALA A 230 -12.36 7.93 -5.77
CA ALA A 230 -13.49 7.46 -5.00
C ALA A 230 -13.13 7.43 -3.50
N THR A 231 -14.04 6.98 -2.67
CA THR A 231 -13.82 6.84 -1.23
C THR A 231 -14.76 5.76 -0.68
N PRO A 232 -14.45 5.09 0.44
CA PRO A 232 -15.34 4.13 1.10
C PRO A 232 -16.62 4.77 1.67
N ASN A 233 -17.05 5.90 1.11
CA ASN A 233 -18.28 6.61 1.46
C ASN A 233 -19.34 6.41 0.37
N ARG A 234 -20.48 5.85 0.76
CA ARG A 234 -21.59 5.58 -0.14
C ARG A 234 -22.14 6.84 -0.81
N GLU A 235 -22.20 7.96 -0.08
CA GLU A 235 -22.76 9.22 -0.59
C GLU A 235 -21.93 9.83 -1.73
N TRP A 236 -20.65 9.48 -1.80
CA TRP A 236 -19.75 9.87 -2.88
C TRP A 236 -19.67 8.81 -3.99
N THR A 237 -19.33 7.58 -3.62
CA THR A 237 -18.96 6.55 -4.59
C THR A 237 -20.17 5.93 -5.29
N TYR A 238 -21.31 5.77 -4.62
CA TYR A 238 -22.51 5.21 -5.27
C TYR A 238 -23.03 6.11 -6.42
N PRO A 239 -23.22 7.44 -6.25
CA PRO A 239 -23.65 8.31 -7.35
C PRO A 239 -22.62 8.37 -8.49
N LEU A 240 -21.32 8.39 -8.18
CA LEU A 240 -20.24 8.29 -9.18
C LEU A 240 -20.44 7.05 -10.06
N LEU A 241 -20.61 5.88 -9.44
CA LEU A 241 -20.80 4.61 -10.14
C LEU A 241 -22.09 4.61 -10.98
N LYS A 242 -23.18 5.16 -10.47
CA LYS A 242 -24.44 5.28 -11.23
C LYS A 242 -24.29 6.16 -12.47
N LYS A 243 -23.39 7.14 -12.43
CA LYS A 243 -23.18 8.10 -13.53
C LYS A 243 -22.11 7.63 -14.51
N ALA A 244 -20.94 7.21 -14.04
CA ALA A 244 -19.74 6.94 -14.82
C ALA A 244 -19.30 5.46 -14.80
N GLY A 245 -19.86 4.62 -13.93
CA GLY A 245 -19.38 3.26 -13.70
C GLY A 245 -19.29 2.39 -14.96
N TYR A 246 -20.13 2.62 -15.97
CA TYR A 246 -20.08 1.85 -17.22
C TYR A 246 -18.81 2.11 -18.06
N LEU A 247 -18.03 3.15 -17.76
CA LEU A 247 -16.77 3.53 -18.42
C LEU A 247 -15.53 3.21 -17.58
N LEU A 248 -15.70 2.91 -16.29
CA LEU A 248 -14.59 2.70 -15.36
C LEU A 248 -14.26 1.22 -15.21
N ASP A 249 -12.97 0.92 -15.04
CA ASP A 249 -12.48 -0.42 -14.68
C ASP A 249 -12.19 -0.51 -13.17
N TYR A 250 -11.80 0.59 -12.56
CA TYR A 250 -11.43 0.67 -11.15
C TYR A 250 -12.04 1.89 -10.44
N VAL A 251 -12.26 1.74 -9.15
CA VAL A 251 -12.39 2.85 -8.21
C VAL A 251 -11.10 2.98 -7.41
N SER A 252 -10.58 4.21 -7.32
CA SER A 252 -9.37 4.57 -6.59
C SER A 252 -9.75 4.99 -5.17
N ILE A 253 -9.27 4.27 -4.15
CA ILE A 253 -9.45 4.62 -2.74
C ILE A 253 -8.10 4.74 -2.05
N HIS A 254 -8.05 5.57 -1.02
CA HIS A 254 -6.83 5.88 -0.28
C HIS A 254 -7.01 5.65 1.22
N GLY A 255 -5.90 5.39 1.95
CA GLY A 255 -5.94 5.20 3.39
C GLY A 255 -4.64 5.53 4.11
N TYR A 256 -4.77 6.33 5.17
CA TYR A 256 -3.74 6.70 6.11
C TYR A 256 -4.33 6.69 7.52
N TRP A 257 -3.74 5.95 8.47
CA TRP A 257 -4.45 5.61 9.69
C TRP A 257 -3.85 6.19 10.97
N VAL A 258 -2.57 6.59 10.95
CA VAL A 258 -1.92 7.29 12.07
C VAL A 258 -1.42 8.64 11.60
N TRP A 259 -2.14 9.68 11.99
CA TRP A 259 -1.78 11.06 11.69
C TRP A 259 -0.91 11.61 12.82
N HIS A 260 0.10 12.38 12.46
CA HIS A 260 0.94 13.12 13.39
C HIS A 260 0.40 14.53 13.50
N ASP A 261 0.03 14.94 14.71
CA ASP A 261 -0.23 16.36 14.99
C ASP A 261 1.08 17.16 14.96
N THR A 262 2.15 16.49 15.33
CA THR A 262 3.52 16.95 15.17
C THR A 262 4.39 15.74 14.85
N SER A 263 5.47 15.92 14.08
CA SER A 263 6.49 14.89 13.83
C SER A 263 7.12 14.29 15.09
N LYS A 264 6.99 14.95 16.24
CA LYS A 264 7.54 14.52 17.53
C LYS A 264 6.75 13.39 18.20
N ASP A 265 5.53 13.10 17.72
CA ASP A 265 4.74 11.96 18.19
C ASP A 265 4.45 11.01 17.02
N PRO A 266 5.32 10.03 16.77
CA PRO A 266 5.11 9.04 15.71
C PRO A 266 3.93 8.08 16.00
N GLY A 267 3.21 8.28 17.08
CA GLY A 267 2.22 7.33 17.60
C GLY A 267 2.88 6.16 18.33
N THR A 268 2.27 5.71 19.42
CA THR A 268 2.76 4.53 20.12
C THR A 268 2.64 3.28 19.26
N TYR A 269 3.50 2.30 19.49
CA TYR A 269 3.43 1.02 18.79
C TYR A 269 2.03 0.38 18.87
N LEU A 270 1.42 0.34 20.07
CA LEU A 270 0.09 -0.23 20.24
C LEU A 270 -0.98 0.54 19.47
N ARG A 271 -0.93 1.88 19.48
CA ARG A 271 -1.83 2.71 18.67
C ARG A 271 -1.74 2.36 17.18
N CYS A 272 -0.53 2.10 16.68
CA CYS A 272 -0.34 1.65 15.29
C CYS A 272 -0.96 0.26 15.07
N MET A 273 -0.79 -0.67 16.00
CA MET A 273 -1.36 -2.02 15.89
C MET A 273 -2.90 -2.00 15.89
N MET A 274 -3.53 -1.11 16.67
CA MET A 274 -5.00 -0.96 16.66
C MET A 274 -5.58 -0.45 15.33
N LYS A 275 -4.72 -0.04 14.38
CA LYS A 275 -5.15 0.40 13.04
C LYS A 275 -5.05 -0.70 11.98
N THR A 276 -4.52 -1.87 12.31
CA THR A 276 -4.29 -2.95 11.33
C THR A 276 -5.56 -3.53 10.72
N ASP A 277 -6.71 -3.41 11.39
CA ASP A 277 -8.02 -3.90 10.90
C ASP A 277 -8.81 -2.80 10.12
N SER A 278 -8.32 -1.55 10.12
CA SER A 278 -9.00 -0.44 9.44
C SER A 278 -9.08 -0.61 7.91
N PRO A 279 -8.02 -1.08 7.21
CA PRO A 279 -8.08 -1.32 5.77
C PRO A 279 -9.18 -2.29 5.35
N GLU A 280 -9.41 -3.35 6.12
CA GLU A 280 -10.47 -4.34 5.85
C GLU A 280 -11.85 -3.69 5.88
N THR A 281 -12.09 -2.82 6.88
CA THR A 281 -13.34 -2.07 6.99
C THR A 281 -13.60 -1.17 5.78
N GLU A 282 -12.56 -0.54 5.23
CA GLU A 282 -12.68 0.36 4.08
C GLU A 282 -12.89 -0.42 2.77
N ILE A 283 -12.21 -1.54 2.61
CA ILE A 283 -12.41 -2.44 1.47
C ILE A 283 -13.82 -3.02 1.49
N ASP A 284 -14.30 -3.53 2.63
CA ASP A 284 -15.65 -4.10 2.76
C ASP A 284 -16.76 -3.10 2.46
N LYS A 285 -16.62 -1.84 2.94
CA LYS A 285 -17.54 -0.76 2.58
C LYS A 285 -17.55 -0.51 1.08
N THR A 286 -16.37 -0.46 0.45
CA THR A 286 -16.25 -0.22 -0.99
C THR A 286 -16.86 -1.37 -1.78
N ILE A 287 -16.61 -2.63 -1.41
CA ILE A 287 -17.23 -3.81 -2.02
C ILE A 287 -18.77 -3.73 -1.93
N SER A 288 -19.28 -3.36 -0.77
CA SER A 288 -20.72 -3.21 -0.55
C SER A 288 -21.33 -2.16 -1.48
N ILE A 289 -20.64 -1.04 -1.69
CA ILE A 289 -21.07 0.03 -2.60
C ILE A 289 -21.01 -0.45 -4.06
N LEU A 290 -19.96 -1.14 -4.47
CA LEU A 290 -19.82 -1.71 -5.82
C LEU A 290 -20.96 -2.69 -6.14
N ARG A 291 -21.27 -3.59 -5.20
CA ARG A 291 -22.39 -4.55 -5.33
C ARG A 291 -23.75 -3.85 -5.41
N GLU A 292 -24.00 -2.88 -4.54
CA GLU A 292 -25.24 -2.10 -4.53
C GLU A 292 -25.43 -1.32 -5.84
N ALA A 293 -24.36 -0.78 -6.41
CA ALA A 293 -24.39 -0.07 -7.68
C ALA A 293 -24.55 -0.99 -8.91
N GLY A 294 -24.39 -2.31 -8.74
CA GLY A 294 -24.46 -3.32 -9.80
C GLY A 294 -23.14 -3.56 -10.54
N TYR A 295 -22.01 -3.24 -9.93
CA TYR A 295 -20.66 -3.37 -10.52
C TYR A 295 -19.73 -4.31 -9.76
N GLY A 296 -20.23 -5.07 -8.77
CA GLY A 296 -19.42 -5.95 -7.94
C GLY A 296 -18.59 -6.98 -8.70
N ASP A 297 -19.07 -7.47 -9.84
CA ASP A 297 -18.35 -8.47 -10.65
C ASP A 297 -17.41 -7.86 -11.71
N ARG A 298 -17.43 -6.53 -11.90
CA ARG A 298 -16.73 -5.90 -13.01
C ARG A 298 -15.70 -4.85 -12.58
N ILE A 299 -16.10 -3.92 -11.72
CA ILE A 299 -15.19 -2.85 -11.25
C ILE A 299 -14.41 -3.37 -10.08
N LYS A 300 -13.09 -3.19 -10.14
CA LYS A 300 -12.16 -3.55 -9.08
C LYS A 300 -11.77 -2.34 -8.23
N ILE A 301 -11.11 -2.61 -7.13
CA ILE A 301 -10.57 -1.61 -6.21
C ILE A 301 -9.08 -1.46 -6.49
N ALA A 302 -8.64 -0.23 -6.72
CA ALA A 302 -7.26 0.19 -6.59
C ALA A 302 -7.11 0.93 -5.25
N PHE A 303 -6.35 0.34 -4.34
CA PHE A 303 -5.93 1.02 -3.12
C PHE A 303 -4.62 1.76 -3.43
N ASP A 304 -4.70 2.77 -4.32
CA ASP A 304 -3.56 3.34 -5.02
C ASP A 304 -2.81 4.45 -4.27
N GLU A 305 -3.21 4.70 -3.01
CA GLU A 305 -2.39 5.33 -1.98
C GLU A 305 -2.66 4.68 -0.62
N TRP A 306 -1.63 4.09 -0.02
CA TRP A 306 -1.73 3.59 1.34
C TRP A 306 -0.42 3.73 2.11
N ASN A 307 -0.53 4.04 3.39
CA ASN A 307 0.57 3.94 4.36
C ASN A 307 0.00 3.95 5.78
N LEU A 308 0.69 3.34 6.76
CA LEU A 308 0.31 3.46 8.16
C LEU A 308 0.17 4.93 8.56
N ARG A 309 1.14 5.75 8.14
CA ARG A 309 1.28 7.13 8.60
C ARG A 309 0.74 8.13 7.59
N GLY A 310 -0.08 9.06 8.07
CA GLY A 310 -0.47 10.24 7.32
C GLY A 310 0.68 11.24 7.19
N TRP A 311 0.51 12.19 6.31
CA TRP A 311 1.49 13.24 6.08
C TRP A 311 1.46 14.29 7.18
N TYR A 312 2.62 14.80 7.52
CA TYR A 312 2.72 16.05 8.23
C TYR A 312 2.75 17.21 7.22
N HIS A 313 1.72 18.04 7.24
CA HIS A 313 1.56 19.19 6.33
C HIS A 313 1.45 20.49 7.11
N PRO A 314 2.56 21.10 7.52
CA PRO A 314 2.49 22.39 8.20
C PRO A 314 1.87 23.44 7.28
N GLY A 315 0.74 23.99 7.68
CA GLY A 315 0.07 25.08 6.98
C GLY A 315 -0.94 24.68 5.89
N ILE A 316 -1.08 23.39 5.52
CA ILE A 316 -2.06 22.99 4.51
C ILE A 316 -3.52 23.19 4.98
N ALA A 317 -3.79 23.05 6.27
CA ALA A 317 -5.12 23.24 6.85
C ALA A 317 -5.51 24.72 6.93
N ASP A 318 -4.56 25.65 6.85
CA ASP A 318 -4.78 27.08 6.88
C ASP A 318 -3.75 27.81 6.00
N LEU A 319 -4.09 27.95 4.73
CA LEU A 319 -3.25 28.60 3.73
C LEU A 319 -2.83 30.04 4.10
N LYS A 320 -3.61 30.71 4.99
CA LYS A 320 -3.26 32.07 5.44
C LYS A 320 -2.13 32.10 6.45
N LYS A 321 -1.84 30.98 7.11
CA LYS A 321 -0.67 30.84 7.99
C LYS A 321 0.64 30.58 7.24
N GLY A 322 0.54 30.18 5.96
CA GLY A 322 1.67 29.76 5.16
C GLY A 322 2.21 28.38 5.53
N TYR A 323 3.18 27.94 4.78
CA TYR A 323 3.84 26.65 4.97
C TYR A 323 5.10 26.76 5.83
N ASP A 324 5.27 25.82 6.74
CA ASP A 324 6.55 25.59 7.43
C ASP A 324 7.34 24.50 6.67
N TYR A 325 8.12 24.93 5.69
CA TYR A 325 8.94 24.01 4.88
C TYR A 325 10.01 23.27 5.70
N ALA A 326 10.47 23.86 6.82
CA ALA A 326 11.45 23.18 7.67
C ALA A 326 10.83 21.96 8.37
N ALA A 327 9.56 22.06 8.75
CA ALA A 327 8.85 20.95 9.41
C ALA A 327 8.56 19.78 8.46
N ARG A 328 8.56 19.95 7.14
CA ARG A 328 8.43 18.82 6.19
C ARG A 328 9.55 17.79 6.35
N ARG A 329 10.77 18.22 6.66
CA ARG A 329 11.92 17.34 6.88
C ARG A 329 11.70 16.36 8.04
N GLU A 330 10.76 16.66 8.92
CA GLU A 330 10.41 15.78 10.03
C GLU A 330 9.72 14.49 9.55
N ASN A 331 9.15 14.48 8.34
CA ASN A 331 8.64 13.26 7.72
C ASN A 331 9.74 12.22 7.42
N ASP A 332 11.02 12.62 7.42
CA ASP A 332 12.15 11.74 7.13
C ASP A 332 12.92 11.26 8.37
N PHE A 333 12.49 11.60 9.58
CA PHE A 333 13.14 11.11 10.79
C PHE A 333 13.08 9.58 10.89
N ALA A 334 14.26 8.95 10.92
CA ALA A 334 14.41 7.49 10.86
C ALA A 334 13.66 6.77 11.98
N TYR A 335 13.71 7.28 13.22
CA TYR A 335 13.05 6.71 14.40
C TYR A 335 11.52 6.65 14.29
N THR A 336 10.93 7.29 13.29
CA THR A 336 9.49 7.22 13.02
C THR A 336 9.09 5.85 12.45
N TYR A 337 9.96 5.21 11.64
CA TYR A 337 9.65 4.03 10.82
C TYR A 337 10.16 2.75 11.46
N THR A 338 9.43 2.29 12.46
CA THR A 338 9.79 1.18 13.35
C THR A 338 9.23 -0.16 12.87
N MET A 339 9.31 -1.20 13.71
CA MET A 339 8.62 -2.48 13.47
C MET A 339 7.10 -2.33 13.37
N ALA A 340 6.51 -1.23 13.89
CA ALA A 340 5.10 -0.94 13.68
C ALA A 340 4.75 -0.78 12.19
N ASP A 341 5.62 -0.10 11.43
CA ASP A 341 5.43 0.11 9.99
C ASP A 341 5.57 -1.20 9.20
N ALA A 342 6.53 -2.04 9.59
CA ALA A 342 6.72 -3.37 9.00
C ALA A 342 5.49 -4.27 9.20
N ILE A 343 4.97 -4.34 10.43
CA ILE A 343 3.85 -5.20 10.78
C ILE A 343 2.54 -4.68 10.19
N PHE A 344 2.30 -3.36 10.26
CA PHE A 344 1.13 -2.77 9.62
C PHE A 344 1.11 -3.05 8.11
N SER A 345 2.25 -2.89 7.44
CA SER A 345 2.36 -3.17 6.00
C SER A 345 2.06 -4.63 5.69
N ALA A 346 2.50 -5.57 6.53
CA ALA A 346 2.16 -7.00 6.40
C ALA A 346 0.65 -7.23 6.56
N CYS A 347 0.02 -6.67 7.58
CA CYS A 347 -1.41 -6.79 7.82
C CYS A 347 -2.23 -6.17 6.66
N PHE A 348 -1.81 -5.00 6.16
CA PHE A 348 -2.43 -4.35 5.00
C PHE A 348 -2.37 -5.24 3.75
N LEU A 349 -1.19 -5.77 3.42
CA LEU A 349 -1.01 -6.65 2.27
C LEU A 349 -1.79 -7.97 2.44
N ASN A 350 -1.81 -8.55 3.63
CA ASN A 350 -2.65 -9.71 3.93
C ASN A 350 -4.14 -9.41 3.67
N THR A 351 -4.61 -8.23 4.08
CA THR A 351 -5.99 -7.81 3.85
C THR A 351 -6.30 -7.67 2.35
N CYS A 352 -5.45 -6.98 1.59
CA CYS A 352 -5.63 -6.88 0.13
C CYS A 352 -5.65 -8.25 -0.53
N LEU A 353 -4.75 -9.15 -0.14
CA LEU A 353 -4.65 -10.51 -0.68
C LEU A 353 -5.87 -11.38 -0.32
N ARG A 354 -6.38 -11.29 0.91
CA ARG A 354 -7.65 -11.95 1.28
C ARG A 354 -8.84 -11.47 0.45
N HIS A 355 -8.79 -10.22 -0.01
CA HIS A 355 -9.82 -9.61 -0.87
C HIS A 355 -9.40 -9.54 -2.36
N SER A 356 -8.50 -10.42 -2.81
CA SER A 356 -7.96 -10.44 -4.19
C SER A 356 -9.02 -10.62 -5.29
N GLU A 357 -10.23 -11.02 -4.93
CA GLU A 357 -11.37 -10.99 -5.85
C GLU A 357 -11.78 -9.55 -6.24
N TYR A 358 -11.54 -8.58 -5.35
CA TYR A 358 -11.95 -7.18 -5.54
C TYR A 358 -10.77 -6.22 -5.61
N VAL A 359 -9.71 -6.45 -4.85
CA VAL A 359 -8.52 -5.59 -4.80
C VAL A 359 -7.48 -6.15 -5.75
N ASP A 360 -7.22 -5.43 -6.83
CA ASP A 360 -6.24 -5.82 -7.85
C ASP A 360 -4.95 -5.02 -7.77
N ILE A 361 -5.01 -3.79 -7.29
CA ILE A 361 -3.88 -2.85 -7.26
C ILE A 361 -3.78 -2.23 -5.88
N ALA A 362 -2.55 -2.12 -5.35
CA ALA A 362 -2.27 -1.32 -4.19
C ALA A 362 -0.91 -0.64 -4.34
N CYS A 363 -0.83 0.68 -4.05
CA CYS A 363 0.40 1.43 -4.20
C CYS A 363 0.84 2.01 -2.85
N VAL A 364 2.00 1.55 -2.33
CA VAL A 364 2.58 2.18 -1.14
C VAL A 364 2.91 3.64 -1.43
N SER A 365 2.49 4.52 -0.57
CA SER A 365 2.60 5.97 -0.75
C SER A 365 3.46 6.64 0.32
N PRO A 366 4.60 7.23 -0.13
CA PRO A 366 5.29 7.05 -1.40
C PRO A 366 6.27 5.86 -1.40
N ILE A 367 6.99 5.66 -2.53
CA ILE A 367 8.07 4.65 -2.58
C ILE A 367 9.38 5.17 -1.99
N THR A 368 9.67 6.45 -2.16
CA THR A 368 10.91 7.10 -1.67
C THR A 368 10.62 8.26 -0.74
N ASN A 369 11.46 8.44 0.25
CA ASN A 369 11.47 9.56 1.21
C ASN A 369 10.14 9.75 1.96
N THR A 370 10.01 10.84 2.70
CA THR A 370 8.86 11.06 3.57
C THR A 370 8.52 9.80 4.38
N ARG A 371 7.42 9.11 4.13
CA ARG A 371 7.01 7.87 4.82
C ARG A 371 7.29 6.60 4.00
N GLY A 372 8.00 6.73 2.89
CA GLY A 372 8.30 5.62 1.98
C GLY A 372 9.28 4.60 2.55
N PRO A 373 9.27 3.39 1.99
CA PRO A 373 10.17 2.31 2.42
C PRO A 373 11.65 2.55 2.10
N ILE A 374 11.96 3.46 1.18
CA ILE A 374 13.31 3.80 0.76
C ILE A 374 13.61 5.25 1.15
N PHE A 375 14.47 5.47 2.11
CA PHE A 375 14.99 6.80 2.40
C PHE A 375 16.24 7.07 1.56
N VAL A 376 16.24 8.16 0.80
CA VAL A 376 17.30 8.53 -0.14
C VAL A 376 18.10 9.70 0.45
N HIS A 377 19.42 9.55 0.52
CA HIS A 377 20.33 10.59 0.99
C HIS A 377 21.51 10.76 0.03
N PRO A 378 22.35 11.82 0.17
CA PRO A 378 23.40 12.10 -0.81
C PRO A 378 24.39 10.96 -1.05
N GLU A 379 24.67 10.13 -0.04
CA GLU A 379 25.67 9.07 -0.10
C GLU A 379 25.08 7.66 -0.36
N GLY A 380 23.75 7.52 -0.42
CA GLY A 380 23.12 6.22 -0.61
C GLY A 380 21.63 6.20 -0.29
N ILE A 381 21.16 5.04 0.14
CA ILE A 381 19.78 4.81 0.58
C ILE A 381 19.76 4.07 1.91
N VAL A 382 18.65 4.22 2.65
CA VAL A 382 18.31 3.36 3.79
C VAL A 382 17.05 2.59 3.46
N ARG A 383 17.09 1.28 3.63
CA ARG A 383 15.91 0.41 3.55
C ARG A 383 15.24 0.41 4.92
N ARG A 384 14.09 1.11 5.04
CA ARG A 384 13.31 1.15 6.28
C ARG A 384 12.68 -0.22 6.56
N THR A 385 12.15 -0.43 7.76
CA THR A 385 11.63 -1.74 8.20
C THR A 385 10.57 -2.32 7.27
N HIS A 386 9.63 -1.50 6.79
CA HIS A 386 8.57 -1.91 5.87
C HIS A 386 9.06 -2.20 4.43
N PHE A 387 10.26 -1.74 4.03
CA PHE A 387 10.91 -2.20 2.80
C PHE A 387 11.07 -3.72 2.81
N TYR A 388 11.54 -4.25 3.90
CA TYR A 388 11.78 -5.69 4.04
C TYR A 388 10.49 -6.50 4.10
N THR A 389 9.42 -5.94 4.69
CA THR A 389 8.09 -6.54 4.59
C THR A 389 7.65 -6.64 3.13
N MET A 390 7.67 -5.53 2.38
CA MET A 390 7.28 -5.52 0.96
C MET A 390 8.13 -6.51 0.15
N LYS A 391 9.45 -6.57 0.41
CA LYS A 391 10.34 -7.51 -0.26
C LYS A 391 9.97 -8.97 0.01
N MET A 392 9.66 -9.33 1.26
CA MET A 392 9.21 -10.68 1.61
C MET A 392 7.92 -11.03 0.85
N TYR A 393 6.94 -10.13 0.82
CA TYR A 393 5.66 -10.33 0.15
C TYR A 393 5.81 -10.52 -1.36
N SER A 394 6.50 -9.61 -2.03
CA SER A 394 6.66 -9.66 -3.49
C SER A 394 7.59 -10.77 -4.00
N ASN A 395 8.47 -11.30 -3.15
CA ASN A 395 9.45 -12.30 -3.55
C ASN A 395 9.18 -13.72 -3.06
N ASP A 396 8.54 -13.88 -1.89
CA ASP A 396 8.44 -15.18 -1.23
C ASP A 396 7.03 -15.75 -1.23
N LEU A 397 5.96 -14.94 -1.41
CA LEU A 397 4.59 -15.45 -1.50
C LEU A 397 4.37 -16.26 -2.78
N LEU A 398 3.45 -17.20 -2.71
CA LEU A 398 3.00 -18.02 -3.83
C LEU A 398 1.73 -17.43 -4.45
N PRO A 399 1.43 -17.70 -5.73
CA PRO A 399 0.44 -16.92 -6.48
C PRO A 399 -1.03 -17.13 -6.10
N TYR A 400 -1.35 -18.14 -5.28
CA TYR A 400 -2.73 -18.47 -4.92
C TYR A 400 -2.99 -18.27 -3.43
N VAL A 401 -3.96 -17.44 -3.08
CA VAL A 401 -4.44 -17.31 -1.70
C VAL A 401 -5.33 -18.51 -1.37
N VAL A 402 -5.08 -19.12 -0.23
CA VAL A 402 -5.81 -20.27 0.29
C VAL A 402 -6.73 -19.79 1.42
N PRO A 403 -8.05 -20.05 1.36
CA PRO A 403 -8.98 -19.67 2.41
C PRO A 403 -8.67 -20.39 3.74
N THR A 404 -8.70 -19.63 4.81
CA THR A 404 -8.37 -20.11 6.15
C THR A 404 -9.38 -19.61 7.18
N VAL A 405 -9.40 -20.26 8.35
CA VAL A 405 -10.08 -19.76 9.53
C VAL A 405 -9.07 -19.69 10.66
N ASP A 406 -9.00 -18.54 11.28
CA ASP A 406 -8.18 -18.32 12.45
C ASP A 406 -9.05 -17.99 13.68
N MET A 407 -8.70 -18.58 14.81
CA MET A 407 -9.15 -18.19 16.13
C MET A 407 -7.93 -17.68 16.89
N VAL A 408 -7.87 -16.39 17.14
CA VAL A 408 -6.69 -15.70 17.67
C VAL A 408 -7.10 -14.84 18.86
N GLU A 409 -6.25 -14.81 19.87
CA GLU A 409 -6.38 -13.90 21.02
C GLU A 409 -6.35 -12.43 20.56
N THR A 410 -6.95 -11.57 21.37
CA THR A 410 -6.94 -10.12 21.14
C THR A 410 -5.80 -9.45 21.87
N LEU A 411 -5.21 -8.44 21.21
CA LEU A 411 -4.33 -7.43 21.77
C LEU A 411 -5.13 -6.15 21.95
N SER A 412 -5.01 -5.47 23.10
CA SER A 412 -5.81 -4.28 23.40
C SER A 412 -4.93 -3.09 23.79
N ASP A 413 -5.44 -1.90 23.50
CA ASP A 413 -4.91 -0.60 23.93
C ASP A 413 -6.08 0.31 24.31
N GLY A 414 -6.32 0.48 25.60
CA GLY A 414 -7.54 1.08 26.12
C GLY A 414 -8.79 0.31 25.68
N ASP A 415 -9.75 1.00 25.06
CA ASP A 415 -10.98 0.42 24.52
C ASP A 415 -10.80 -0.18 23.11
N ALA A 416 -9.68 0.04 22.46
CA ALA A 416 -9.39 -0.51 21.14
C ALA A 416 -8.80 -1.93 21.25
N SER A 417 -9.12 -2.79 20.30
CA SER A 417 -8.59 -4.15 20.24
C SER A 417 -8.43 -4.62 18.80
N THR A 418 -7.48 -5.54 18.60
CA THR A 418 -7.22 -6.23 17.33
C THR A 418 -6.78 -7.65 17.61
N LYS A 419 -6.79 -8.57 16.63
CA LYS A 419 -6.19 -9.89 16.76
C LYS A 419 -4.68 -9.76 17.00
N VAL A 420 -4.12 -10.54 17.92
CA VAL A 420 -2.66 -10.49 18.21
C VAL A 420 -1.83 -11.02 17.05
N LEU A 421 -2.36 -11.96 16.28
CA LEU A 421 -1.76 -12.45 15.03
C LEU A 421 -2.63 -12.07 13.81
N ASP A 422 -2.01 -11.71 12.71
CA ASP A 422 -2.62 -11.63 11.39
C ASP A 422 -1.98 -12.69 10.49
N ILE A 423 -2.78 -13.49 9.77
CA ILE A 423 -2.33 -14.71 9.11
C ILE A 423 -2.86 -14.77 7.68
N LEU A 424 -1.99 -15.14 6.74
CA LEU A 424 -2.33 -15.42 5.34
C LEU A 424 -1.63 -16.69 4.88
N LEU A 425 -2.33 -17.57 4.17
CA LEU A 425 -1.75 -18.72 3.52
C LEU A 425 -1.79 -18.57 2.01
N THR A 426 -0.67 -18.85 1.36
CA THR A 426 -0.60 -18.93 -0.10
C THR A 426 -0.06 -20.29 -0.55
N SER A 427 -0.37 -20.68 -1.79
CA SER A 427 0.09 -21.94 -2.39
C SER A 427 0.60 -21.76 -3.82
N ASP A 428 1.37 -22.72 -4.28
CA ASP A 428 1.63 -22.88 -5.71
C ASP A 428 0.38 -23.41 -6.45
N ARG A 429 0.47 -23.44 -7.77
CA ARG A 429 -0.64 -23.90 -8.63
C ARG A 429 -1.08 -25.33 -8.30
N ASP A 430 -0.13 -26.21 -7.99
CA ASP A 430 -0.38 -27.64 -7.79
C ASP A 430 -0.75 -27.98 -6.36
N GLY A 431 -0.69 -27.02 -5.42
CA GLY A 431 -0.94 -27.26 -4.00
C GLY A 431 0.10 -28.17 -3.33
N LYS A 432 1.34 -28.08 -3.78
CA LYS A 432 2.46 -28.85 -3.20
C LYS A 432 3.33 -28.03 -2.28
N LYS A 433 3.36 -26.71 -2.51
CA LYS A 433 4.13 -25.76 -1.70
C LYS A 433 3.18 -24.73 -1.11
N TYR A 434 3.48 -24.33 0.12
CA TYR A 434 2.72 -23.30 0.81
C TYR A 434 3.64 -22.34 1.53
N VAL A 435 3.22 -21.09 1.59
CA VAL A 435 3.85 -20.04 2.40
C VAL A 435 2.78 -19.43 3.30
N CYS A 436 3.01 -19.48 4.61
CA CYS A 436 2.15 -18.85 5.58
C CYS A 436 2.83 -17.59 6.12
N SER A 437 2.26 -16.42 5.83
CA SER A 437 2.65 -15.17 6.45
C SER A 437 1.94 -15.03 7.79
N VAL A 438 2.69 -14.77 8.86
CA VAL A 438 2.18 -14.54 10.21
C VAL A 438 2.79 -13.28 10.77
N SER A 439 1.97 -12.29 11.06
CA SER A 439 2.37 -11.04 11.72
C SER A 439 2.01 -11.11 13.20
N ASN A 440 3.01 -11.11 14.08
CA ASN A 440 2.80 -11.03 15.52
C ASN A 440 2.84 -9.56 15.97
N LYS A 441 1.69 -9.05 16.39
CA LYS A 441 1.50 -7.66 16.83
C LYS A 441 1.88 -7.41 18.29
N HIS A 442 2.13 -8.48 19.09
CA HIS A 442 2.50 -8.30 20.49
C HIS A 442 3.90 -7.69 20.61
N PRO A 443 4.08 -6.57 21.36
CA PRO A 443 5.35 -5.86 21.40
C PRO A 443 6.49 -6.64 22.06
N GLU A 444 6.20 -7.59 22.97
CA GLU A 444 7.21 -8.22 23.81
C GLU A 444 7.13 -9.76 23.84
N LYS A 445 5.98 -10.35 23.49
CA LYS A 445 5.77 -11.79 23.67
C LYS A 445 5.75 -12.55 22.36
N ALA A 446 6.49 -13.64 22.31
CA ALA A 446 6.24 -14.65 21.32
C ALA A 446 4.85 -15.27 21.55
N VAL A 447 4.09 -15.49 20.47
CA VAL A 447 2.72 -16.00 20.53
C VAL A 447 2.68 -17.41 19.95
N PRO A 448 2.19 -18.42 20.71
CA PRO A 448 2.02 -19.76 20.19
C PRO A 448 0.88 -19.80 19.17
N LEU A 449 1.10 -20.47 18.03
CA LEU A 449 0.13 -20.70 16.98
C LEU A 449 0.03 -22.18 16.66
N THR A 450 -1.14 -22.79 16.84
CA THR A 450 -1.40 -24.17 16.45
C THR A 450 -1.80 -24.23 14.97
N LEU A 451 -1.04 -25.00 14.19
CA LEU A 451 -1.27 -25.24 12.77
C LEU A 451 -2.17 -26.46 12.57
N ASP A 452 -3.37 -26.26 12.02
CA ASP A 452 -4.29 -27.35 11.68
C ASP A 452 -4.43 -27.48 10.15
N PHE A 453 -3.71 -28.43 9.58
CA PHE A 453 -3.69 -28.72 8.13
C PHE A 453 -4.53 -29.97 7.77
N LYS A 454 -5.41 -30.42 8.67
CA LYS A 454 -6.24 -31.61 8.41
C LYS A 454 -7.09 -31.48 7.16
N GLY A 455 -7.61 -30.28 6.87
CA GLY A 455 -8.37 -29.99 5.65
C GLY A 455 -7.58 -30.19 4.35
N MET A 456 -6.23 -30.16 4.41
CA MET A 456 -5.33 -30.39 3.26
C MET A 456 -4.77 -31.81 3.21
N GLY A 457 -5.07 -32.67 4.17
CA GLY A 457 -4.46 -34.00 4.28
C GLY A 457 -2.95 -33.98 4.59
N MET A 458 -2.40 -32.81 4.94
CA MET A 458 -0.98 -32.64 5.29
C MET A 458 -0.72 -32.90 6.77
N LYS A 459 0.44 -33.49 7.05
CA LYS A 459 0.97 -33.56 8.41
C LYS A 459 1.82 -32.34 8.69
N VAL A 460 1.59 -31.71 9.83
CA VAL A 460 2.45 -30.63 10.32
C VAL A 460 3.85 -31.21 10.58
N PRO A 461 4.92 -30.64 10.00
CA PRO A 461 6.28 -31.13 10.21
C PRO A 461 6.75 -30.81 11.63
N LYS A 462 7.70 -31.59 12.19
CA LYS A 462 8.31 -31.29 13.50
C LYS A 462 9.17 -30.02 13.52
N LYS A 463 9.58 -29.56 12.36
CA LYS A 463 10.36 -28.34 12.16
C LYS A 463 9.89 -27.68 10.87
N VAL A 464 9.73 -26.36 10.89
CA VAL A 464 9.34 -25.56 9.72
C VAL A 464 10.42 -24.53 9.40
N ARG A 465 10.81 -24.43 8.14
CA ARG A 465 11.70 -23.35 7.67
C ARG A 465 10.94 -22.03 7.79
N ALA A 466 11.59 -21.01 8.32
CA ALA A 466 11.00 -19.70 8.51
C ALA A 466 11.96 -18.59 8.05
N ARG A 467 11.38 -17.51 7.51
CA ARG A 467 12.04 -16.21 7.32
C ARG A 467 11.38 -15.23 8.27
N VAL A 468 12.17 -14.59 9.12
CA VAL A 468 11.67 -13.71 10.17
C VAL A 468 12.24 -12.31 9.99
N LEU A 469 11.37 -11.30 9.95
CA LEU A 469 11.72 -9.89 10.10
C LEU A 469 11.29 -9.46 11.51
N SER A 470 12.26 -9.11 12.34
CA SER A 470 12.05 -8.60 13.69
C SER A 470 13.26 -7.75 14.10
N GLY A 471 13.02 -6.73 14.91
CA GLY A 471 14.06 -5.93 15.53
C GLY A 471 14.41 -6.44 16.94
N ASN A 472 15.32 -5.74 17.65
CA ASN A 472 15.62 -5.99 19.05
C ASN A 472 14.46 -5.56 19.97
N SER A 473 13.59 -4.67 19.48
CA SER A 473 12.36 -4.22 20.14
C SER A 473 11.30 -3.83 19.11
N ALA A 474 10.08 -3.64 19.57
CA ALA A 474 8.96 -3.15 18.74
C ALA A 474 9.19 -1.73 18.16
N LEU A 475 10.10 -0.95 18.77
CA LEU A 475 10.47 0.40 18.35
C LEU A 475 11.77 0.44 17.55
N ASP A 476 12.32 -0.71 17.17
CA ASP A 476 13.56 -0.78 16.41
C ASP A 476 13.36 -0.33 14.96
N TYR A 477 14.39 0.31 14.38
CA TYR A 477 14.34 0.92 13.05
C TYR A 477 15.72 0.92 12.39
N ASN A 478 15.77 1.21 11.09
CA ASN A 478 17.01 1.38 10.33
C ASN A 478 17.30 2.85 10.08
N ASP A 479 18.59 3.21 10.09
CA ASP A 479 19.09 4.56 9.86
C ASP A 479 20.34 4.56 8.97
N ILE A 480 20.84 5.73 8.60
CA ILE A 480 22.07 5.90 7.81
C ILE A 480 23.24 5.21 8.52
N GLY A 481 23.87 4.27 7.81
CA GLY A 481 24.99 3.51 8.33
C GLY A 481 24.62 2.41 9.34
N ASP A 482 23.35 2.25 9.67
CA ASP A 482 22.85 1.22 10.58
C ASP A 482 21.54 0.60 10.08
N GLU A 483 21.66 -0.32 9.14
CA GLU A 483 20.55 -1.16 8.64
C GLU A 483 20.60 -2.55 9.28
N HIS A 484 20.33 -2.67 10.57
CA HIS A 484 20.41 -3.95 11.29
C HIS A 484 19.07 -4.71 11.33
N VAL A 485 17.93 -4.05 11.19
CA VAL A 485 16.62 -4.70 11.11
C VAL A 485 16.42 -5.26 9.69
N LYS A 486 16.74 -6.54 9.54
CA LYS A 486 16.68 -7.28 8.24
C LYS A 486 16.08 -8.66 8.44
N PRO A 487 15.44 -9.25 7.42
CA PRO A 487 14.99 -10.64 7.48
C PRO A 487 16.16 -11.61 7.66
N TYR A 488 15.93 -12.64 8.47
CA TYR A 488 16.86 -13.75 8.63
C TYR A 488 16.14 -15.09 8.47
N ASP A 489 16.83 -16.05 7.88
CA ASP A 489 16.31 -17.41 7.72
C ASP A 489 16.64 -18.27 8.95
N THR A 490 15.66 -19.04 9.40
CA THR A 490 15.78 -19.93 10.56
C THR A 490 14.88 -21.16 10.41
N THR A 491 14.92 -22.02 11.42
CA THR A 491 14.00 -23.18 11.53
C THR A 491 13.32 -23.14 12.89
N LEU A 492 12.00 -23.09 12.88
CA LEU A 492 11.20 -23.12 14.10
C LEU A 492 10.80 -24.55 14.44
N ALA A 493 10.88 -24.90 15.72
CA ALA A 493 10.38 -26.17 16.22
C ALA A 493 8.85 -26.15 16.28
N VAL A 494 8.23 -27.27 15.92
CA VAL A 494 6.78 -27.46 16.03
C VAL A 494 6.52 -28.53 17.08
N GLY A 495 5.66 -28.22 18.05
CA GLY A 495 5.25 -29.11 19.10
C GLY A 495 4.49 -30.34 18.58
N ASN A 496 4.33 -31.35 19.41
CA ASN A 496 3.58 -32.58 19.05
C ASN A 496 2.09 -32.30 18.77
N ASP A 497 1.58 -31.19 19.29
CA ASP A 497 0.23 -30.66 19.09
C ASP A 497 0.08 -29.80 17.86
N GLY A 498 1.16 -29.58 17.06
CA GLY A 498 1.19 -28.71 15.91
C GLY A 498 1.49 -27.24 16.23
N THR A 499 1.86 -26.92 17.47
CA THR A 499 2.11 -25.52 17.89
C THR A 499 3.50 -25.05 17.51
N VAL A 500 3.58 -23.86 16.89
CA VAL A 500 4.80 -23.11 16.59
C VAL A 500 4.78 -21.78 17.34
N SER A 501 5.93 -21.35 17.87
CA SER A 501 6.06 -20.05 18.56
C SER A 501 6.49 -18.97 17.57
N ILE A 502 5.62 -17.97 17.38
CA ILE A 502 5.88 -16.84 16.48
C ILE A 502 6.57 -15.72 17.28
N PRO A 503 7.76 -15.26 16.88
CA PRO A 503 8.51 -14.24 17.63
C PRO A 503 7.70 -12.96 17.86
N ALA A 504 8.00 -12.22 18.94
CA ALA A 504 7.38 -10.93 19.23
C ALA A 504 7.64 -9.91 18.11
N HIS A 505 6.75 -8.94 17.96
CA HIS A 505 6.86 -7.81 17.01
C HIS A 505 7.51 -8.21 15.67
N SER A 506 6.99 -9.28 15.03
CA SER A 506 7.61 -9.88 13.85
C SER A 506 6.66 -10.03 12.67
N VAL A 507 7.25 -10.05 11.47
CA VAL A 507 6.65 -10.62 10.26
C VAL A 507 7.39 -11.92 9.97
N THR A 508 6.69 -13.04 10.04
CA THR A 508 7.27 -14.39 9.92
C THR A 508 6.63 -15.13 8.76
N PHE A 509 7.44 -15.62 7.84
CA PHE A 509 7.00 -16.52 6.77
C PHE A 509 7.40 -17.94 7.11
N LEU A 510 6.42 -18.85 7.10
CA LEU A 510 6.59 -20.29 7.31
C LEU A 510 6.46 -20.99 5.96
N PHE A 511 7.44 -21.83 5.61
CA PHE A 511 7.50 -22.51 4.32
C PHE A 511 7.23 -24.00 4.48
N PHE A 512 6.25 -24.51 3.72
CA PHE A 512 5.87 -25.92 3.70
C PHE A 512 6.03 -26.47 2.28
N GLU A 513 6.70 -27.63 2.18
CA GLU A 513 7.00 -28.35 0.92
C GLU A 513 6.58 -29.81 0.98
#